data_63a4c3ee5262b462472735e5e6eed65c
#
_entry.id   63a4c3ee5262b462472735e5e6eed65c
#
_cell.length_a   1.000
_cell.length_b   1.000
_cell.length_c   1.000
_cell.angle_alpha   90.00
_cell.angle_beta   90.00
_cell.angle_gamma   90.00
#
_symmetry.space_group_name_H-M   'P 1'
#
loop_
_entity.id
_entity.type
_entity.pdbx_description
1 polymer ?
#
loop_
_entity_poly.entity_id
_entity_poly.type
_entity_poly.pdbx_seq_one_letter_code
_entity_poly.pdbx_strand_id
1 'polypeptide(L)'
;MKQPILLYLTTLALTALCGGAAAGQAAAQSAPDMSKYILTPKPADTPRINGARVFGVRPGSEFLYTIAATGVRPMTFSAEGLPKGLKLDPETGRITGRVTAPGEYTVHLKAANAPGSCERNLKIVVGDEIALTPPMGWNSWNCWARDVTQEQVLS
;
A
#
# COMPACT_ATOMS: atom_id res chain seq x y z
N MET A 1 -21.14 -26.10 -80.19
CA MET A 1 -19.68 -25.88 -80.08
C MET A 1 -19.49 -24.69 -79.16
N LYS A 2 -19.13 -24.92 -77.93
CA LYS A 2 -19.01 -23.89 -76.88
C LYS A 2 -17.54 -23.75 -76.48
N GLN A 3 -16.98 -22.56 -76.68
CA GLN A 3 -15.62 -22.22 -76.23
C GLN A 3 -15.64 -21.87 -74.72
N PRO A 4 -14.68 -22.31 -73.91
CA PRO A 4 -14.57 -21.86 -72.53
C PRO A 4 -13.78 -20.57 -72.43
N ILE A 5 -14.30 -19.67 -71.61
CA ILE A 5 -13.71 -18.38 -71.28
C ILE A 5 -12.58 -18.61 -70.27
N LEU A 6 -11.37 -18.20 -70.68
CA LEU A 6 -10.19 -18.22 -69.85
C LEU A 6 -10.17 -17.00 -68.89
N LEU A 7 -10.36 -17.28 -67.60
CA LEU A 7 -10.38 -16.23 -66.56
C LEU A 7 -8.94 -15.99 -66.08
N TYR A 8 -8.36 -14.86 -66.46
CA TYR A 8 -7.07 -14.40 -65.87
C TYR A 8 -7.27 -13.88 -64.46
N LEU A 9 -6.78 -14.64 -63.48
CA LEU A 9 -6.59 -14.16 -62.12
C LEU A 9 -5.26 -13.40 -62.04
N THR A 10 -5.33 -12.08 -62.01
CA THR A 10 -4.19 -11.23 -61.63
C THR A 10 -4.10 -11.21 -60.10
N THR A 11 -3.14 -11.92 -59.52
CA THR A 11 -2.78 -11.81 -58.14
C THR A 11 -2.00 -10.52 -57.88
N LEU A 12 -2.67 -9.56 -57.25
CA LEU A 12 -2.03 -8.34 -56.75
C LEU A 12 -1.32 -8.66 -55.41
N ALA A 13 -0.01 -8.80 -55.43
CA ALA A 13 0.79 -8.97 -54.20
C ALA A 13 0.91 -7.62 -53.52
N LEU A 14 0.12 -7.43 -52.45
CA LEU A 14 0.22 -6.28 -51.56
C LEU A 14 1.34 -6.53 -50.53
N THR A 15 2.54 -6.03 -50.77
CA THR A 15 3.64 -6.04 -49.78
C THR A 15 3.36 -5.00 -48.71
N ALA A 16 2.81 -5.46 -47.56
CA ALA A 16 2.71 -4.64 -46.37
C ALA A 16 4.10 -4.43 -45.77
N LEU A 17 4.64 -3.21 -45.93
CA LEU A 17 5.82 -2.75 -45.21
C LEU A 17 5.45 -2.57 -43.73
N CYS A 18 5.62 -3.61 -42.90
CA CYS A 18 5.61 -3.47 -41.46
C CYS A 18 6.83 -2.66 -41.01
N GLY A 19 6.67 -1.36 -40.92
CA GLY A 19 7.60 -0.50 -40.19
C GLY A 19 7.60 -0.87 -38.73
N GLY A 20 8.56 -1.67 -38.28
CA GLY A 20 8.78 -1.98 -36.87
C GLY A 20 9.18 -0.69 -36.15
N ALA A 21 8.24 -0.08 -35.44
CA ALA A 21 8.57 0.91 -34.43
C ALA A 21 9.38 0.19 -33.33
N ALA A 22 10.69 0.37 -33.35
CA ALA A 22 11.56 0.02 -32.25
C ALA A 22 11.11 0.86 -31.05
N ALA A 23 10.25 0.29 -30.18
CA ALA A 23 9.99 0.85 -28.88
C ALA A 23 11.32 0.79 -28.12
N GLY A 24 12.00 1.94 -28.06
CA GLY A 24 13.18 2.11 -27.24
C GLY A 24 12.80 1.78 -25.79
N GLN A 25 13.25 0.63 -25.30
CA GLN A 25 13.21 0.32 -23.88
C GLN A 25 14.08 1.38 -23.21
N ALA A 26 13.41 2.36 -22.58
CA ALA A 26 14.09 3.26 -21.65
C ALA A 26 14.72 2.35 -20.59
N ALA A 27 16.04 2.24 -20.61
CA ALA A 27 16.78 1.53 -19.58
C ALA A 27 16.39 2.17 -18.24
N ALA A 28 15.74 1.41 -17.36
CA ALA A 28 15.43 1.85 -16.03
C ALA A 28 16.76 2.20 -15.37
N GLN A 29 17.01 3.50 -15.20
CA GLN A 29 18.20 3.98 -14.50
C GLN A 29 18.14 3.41 -13.09
N SER A 30 19.11 2.57 -12.71
CA SER A 30 19.22 2.09 -11.34
C SER A 30 19.34 3.30 -10.41
N ALA A 31 18.50 3.32 -9.37
CA ALA A 31 18.58 4.36 -8.37
C ALA A 31 20.03 4.43 -7.82
N PRO A 32 20.54 5.65 -7.54
CA PRO A 32 21.89 5.80 -7.02
C PRO A 32 22.06 5.04 -5.71
N ASP A 33 23.22 4.42 -5.51
CA ASP A 33 23.52 3.75 -4.26
C ASP A 33 23.60 4.76 -3.11
N MET A 34 22.58 4.73 -2.25
CA MET A 34 22.47 5.59 -1.07
C MET A 34 22.99 4.94 0.20
N SER A 35 23.56 3.73 0.13
CA SER A 35 24.00 2.95 1.30
C SER A 35 24.93 3.71 2.24
N LYS A 36 25.79 4.55 1.70
CA LYS A 36 26.71 5.40 2.48
C LYS A 36 26.03 6.49 3.33
N TYR A 37 24.79 6.81 3.02
CA TYR A 37 23.99 7.81 3.77
C TYR A 37 23.01 7.15 4.75
N ILE A 38 22.77 5.84 4.61
CA ILE A 38 21.83 5.10 5.45
C ILE A 38 22.60 4.58 6.67
N LEU A 39 22.47 5.28 7.80
CA LEU A 39 23.14 4.94 9.05
C LEU A 39 22.37 3.91 9.89
N THR A 40 21.11 3.65 9.55
CA THR A 40 20.29 2.65 10.26
C THR A 40 20.56 1.24 9.75
N PRO A 41 20.64 0.23 10.65
CA PRO A 41 20.80 -1.15 10.24
C PRO A 41 19.69 -1.62 9.32
N LYS A 42 20.01 -2.48 8.34
CA LYS A 42 19.02 -3.10 7.48
C LYS A 42 18.02 -3.91 8.34
N PRO A 43 16.70 -3.81 8.10
CA PRO A 43 15.72 -4.65 8.78
C PRO A 43 16.01 -6.14 8.54
N ALA A 44 15.59 -6.98 9.48
CA ALA A 44 15.62 -8.44 9.30
C ALA A 44 14.79 -8.86 8.08
N ASP A 45 15.18 -9.96 7.44
CA ASP A 45 14.44 -10.51 6.29
C ASP A 45 13.07 -11.09 6.70
N THR A 46 12.94 -11.58 7.94
CA THR A 46 11.68 -12.01 8.53
C THR A 46 10.72 -10.83 8.74
N PRO A 47 9.39 -11.04 8.65
CA PRO A 47 8.42 -9.99 8.88
C PRO A 47 8.50 -9.44 10.31
N ARG A 48 8.26 -8.14 10.44
CA ARG A 48 8.02 -7.48 11.72
C ARG A 48 6.92 -6.46 11.54
N ILE A 49 5.79 -6.64 12.23
CA ILE A 49 4.69 -5.68 12.24
C ILE A 49 5.07 -4.49 13.13
N ASN A 50 5.08 -3.31 12.54
CA ASN A 50 5.31 -2.02 13.20
C ASN A 50 3.98 -1.24 13.27
N GLY A 51 4.01 -0.01 13.74
CA GLY A 51 2.83 0.85 13.77
C GLY A 51 2.05 0.80 15.07
N ALA A 52 0.87 1.41 15.07
CA ALA A 52 0.03 1.58 16.23
C ALA A 52 -0.50 0.24 16.77
N ARG A 53 -0.64 0.15 18.09
CA ARG A 53 -1.30 -0.98 18.78
C ARG A 53 -2.76 -0.69 19.09
N VAL A 54 -3.13 0.58 19.04
CA VAL A 54 -4.50 1.07 19.26
C VAL A 54 -4.85 2.00 18.11
N PHE A 55 -6.02 1.82 17.55
CA PHE A 55 -6.56 2.69 16.51
C PHE A 55 -8.03 2.98 16.81
N GLY A 56 -8.38 4.26 16.88
CA GLY A 56 -9.72 4.70 17.21
C GLY A 56 -10.43 5.34 16.03
N VAL A 57 -11.75 5.16 15.97
CA VAL A 57 -12.62 5.75 14.96
C VAL A 57 -13.99 6.03 15.52
N ARG A 58 -14.68 7.07 15.02
CA ARG A 58 -16.08 7.33 15.36
C ARG A 58 -17.01 6.31 14.68
N PRO A 59 -18.13 5.93 15.33
CA PRO A 59 -19.13 5.05 14.71
C PRO A 59 -19.57 5.55 13.34
N GLY A 60 -19.57 4.68 12.32
CA GLY A 60 -19.98 4.99 10.98
C GLY A 60 -18.99 5.81 10.14
N SER A 61 -17.89 6.30 10.73
CA SER A 61 -16.83 6.98 9.99
C SER A 61 -16.02 6.00 9.15
N GLU A 62 -15.36 6.53 8.13
CA GLU A 62 -14.49 5.74 7.27
C GLU A 62 -13.25 5.26 8.04
N PHE A 63 -13.01 3.95 7.96
CA PHE A 63 -11.87 3.31 8.60
C PHE A 63 -10.78 3.08 7.54
N LEU A 64 -9.58 3.55 7.83
CA LEU A 64 -8.40 3.30 7.00
C LEU A 64 -7.20 3.00 7.91
N TYR A 65 -6.75 1.77 7.90
CA TYR A 65 -5.56 1.34 8.63
C TYR A 65 -4.70 0.47 7.72
N THR A 66 -3.39 0.67 7.75
CA THR A 66 -2.44 -0.18 7.01
C THR A 66 -1.55 -0.93 8.00
N ILE A 67 -1.45 -2.23 7.83
CA ILE A 67 -0.54 -3.08 8.59
C ILE A 67 0.88 -2.76 8.11
N ALA A 68 1.54 -1.83 8.79
CA ALA A 68 2.92 -1.48 8.48
C ALA A 68 3.85 -2.61 8.91
N ALA A 69 4.58 -3.20 7.97
CA ALA A 69 5.53 -4.27 8.26
C ALA A 69 6.83 -4.09 7.48
N THR A 70 7.94 -4.40 8.15
CA THR A 70 9.27 -4.54 7.56
C THR A 70 9.56 -6.02 7.31
N GLY A 71 10.45 -6.31 6.36
CA GLY A 71 10.82 -7.66 5.92
C GLY A 71 10.95 -7.74 4.40
N VAL A 72 11.44 -8.86 3.90
CA VAL A 72 11.58 -9.08 2.44
C VAL A 72 10.21 -9.26 1.80
N ARG A 73 10.02 -8.68 0.63
CA ARG A 73 8.82 -8.83 -0.21
C ARG A 73 8.98 -9.97 -1.21
N PRO A 74 7.91 -10.65 -1.67
CA PRO A 74 6.50 -10.37 -1.36
C PRO A 74 6.10 -10.78 0.08
N MET A 75 5.06 -10.13 0.60
CA MET A 75 4.52 -10.36 1.94
C MET A 75 3.00 -10.42 1.88
N THR A 76 2.41 -11.36 2.60
CA THR A 76 0.95 -11.51 2.71
C THR A 76 0.49 -11.15 4.11
N PHE A 77 -0.72 -10.59 4.20
CA PHE A 77 -1.31 -10.15 5.44
C PHE A 77 -2.60 -10.90 5.72
N SER A 78 -2.84 -11.21 6.98
CA SER A 78 -4.13 -11.73 7.46
C SER A 78 -4.53 -11.05 8.77
N ALA A 79 -5.82 -11.05 9.07
CA ALA A 79 -6.38 -10.48 10.29
C ALA A 79 -7.55 -11.33 10.76
N GLU A 80 -7.55 -11.69 12.04
CA GLU A 80 -8.63 -12.41 12.69
C GLU A 80 -9.32 -11.51 13.71
N GLY A 81 -10.63 -11.67 13.85
CA GLY A 81 -11.43 -10.85 14.79
C GLY A 81 -11.75 -9.46 14.28
N LEU A 82 -11.72 -9.21 12.97
CA LEU A 82 -12.15 -7.94 12.39
C LEU A 82 -13.63 -7.68 12.70
N PRO A 83 -13.98 -6.46 13.15
CA PRO A 83 -15.38 -6.07 13.34
C PRO A 83 -16.15 -6.12 12.01
N LYS A 84 -17.46 -6.37 12.11
CA LYS A 84 -18.35 -6.34 10.94
C LYS A 84 -18.25 -4.99 10.21
N GLY A 85 -18.11 -5.05 8.90
CA GLY A 85 -17.99 -3.86 8.06
C GLY A 85 -16.55 -3.49 7.68
N LEU A 86 -15.53 -4.12 8.28
CA LEU A 86 -14.15 -3.98 7.85
C LEU A 86 -13.72 -5.14 6.94
N LYS A 87 -12.83 -4.82 6.01
CA LYS A 87 -12.20 -5.79 5.09
C LYS A 87 -10.71 -5.53 5.03
N LEU A 88 -9.93 -6.61 5.01
CA LEU A 88 -8.49 -6.59 4.79
C LEU A 88 -8.18 -6.94 3.33
N ASP A 89 -7.31 -6.17 2.73
CA ASP A 89 -6.61 -6.54 1.50
C ASP A 89 -5.32 -7.30 1.86
N PRO A 90 -5.20 -8.59 1.51
CA PRO A 90 -4.08 -9.42 1.94
C PRO A 90 -2.75 -9.08 1.26
N GLU A 91 -2.75 -8.39 0.13
CA GLU A 91 -1.53 -8.01 -0.60
C GLU A 91 -0.95 -6.70 -0.08
N THR A 92 -1.81 -5.71 0.16
CA THR A 92 -1.40 -4.38 0.60
C THR A 92 -1.39 -4.21 2.12
N GLY A 93 -2.08 -5.10 2.86
CA GLY A 93 -2.27 -4.98 4.30
C GLY A 93 -3.20 -3.85 4.72
N ARG A 94 -4.02 -3.32 3.79
CA ARG A 94 -4.99 -2.26 4.09
C ARG A 94 -6.26 -2.84 4.66
N ILE A 95 -6.69 -2.27 5.78
CA ILE A 95 -8.00 -2.54 6.39
C ILE A 95 -8.87 -1.32 6.13
N THR A 96 -9.99 -1.53 5.44
CA THR A 96 -10.93 -0.46 5.04
C THR A 96 -12.36 -0.86 5.37
N GLY A 97 -13.26 0.13 5.42
CA GLY A 97 -14.68 -0.08 5.64
C GLY A 97 -15.26 0.89 6.65
N ARG A 98 -16.34 0.49 7.32
CA ARG A 98 -17.02 1.29 8.35
C ARG A 98 -17.52 0.39 9.46
N VAL A 99 -17.33 0.82 10.71
CA VAL A 99 -17.87 0.14 11.90
C VAL A 99 -18.90 1.06 12.53
N THR A 100 -20.11 0.59 12.68
CA THR A 100 -21.23 1.36 13.27
C THR A 100 -21.44 1.06 14.74
N ALA A 101 -21.08 -0.14 15.19
CA ALA A 101 -21.27 -0.55 16.58
C ALA A 101 -20.12 0.00 17.44
N PRO A 102 -20.43 0.83 18.48
CA PRO A 102 -19.43 1.27 19.44
C PRO A 102 -18.86 0.08 20.23
N GLY A 103 -17.62 0.19 20.65
CA GLY A 103 -16.98 -0.82 21.47
C GLY A 103 -15.49 -0.97 21.20
N GLU A 104 -14.87 -1.90 21.90
CA GLU A 104 -13.47 -2.28 21.77
C GLU A 104 -13.34 -3.64 21.10
N TYR A 105 -12.52 -3.73 20.09
CA TYR A 105 -12.30 -4.95 19.31
C TYR A 105 -10.81 -5.28 19.29
N THR A 106 -10.46 -6.51 19.65
CA THR A 106 -9.09 -7.00 19.53
C THR A 106 -8.96 -7.79 18.23
N VAL A 107 -8.09 -7.33 17.36
CA VAL A 107 -7.81 -7.94 16.06
C VAL A 107 -6.41 -8.53 16.09
N HIS A 108 -6.29 -9.81 15.72
CA HIS A 108 -5.00 -10.49 15.60
C HIS A 108 -4.48 -10.32 14.18
N LEU A 109 -3.44 -9.50 14.02
CA LEU A 109 -2.79 -9.23 12.75
C LEU A 109 -1.64 -10.22 12.54
N LYS A 110 -1.48 -10.70 11.31
CA LYS A 110 -0.36 -11.54 10.90
C LYS A 110 0.23 -11.03 9.58
N ALA A 111 1.55 -10.99 9.52
CA ALA A 111 2.31 -10.76 8.30
C ALA A 111 3.22 -11.96 8.06
N ALA A 112 3.24 -12.47 6.83
CA ALA A 112 4.03 -13.64 6.45
C ALA A 112 4.78 -13.40 5.14
N ASN A 113 6.00 -13.91 5.05
CA ASN A 113 6.80 -13.97 3.83
C ASN A 113 7.55 -15.32 3.77
N ALA A 114 8.36 -15.55 2.74
CA ALA A 114 9.12 -16.81 2.59
C ALA A 114 10.02 -17.15 3.79
N PRO A 115 10.76 -16.18 4.42
CA PRO A 115 11.59 -16.46 5.60
C PRO A 115 10.80 -16.71 6.90
N GLY A 116 9.52 -16.30 7.03
CA GLY A 116 8.79 -16.50 8.28
C GLY A 116 7.51 -15.69 8.41
N SER A 117 7.00 -15.60 9.63
CA SER A 117 5.80 -14.82 9.97
C SER A 117 5.94 -14.09 11.29
N CYS A 118 5.13 -13.06 11.46
CA CYS A 118 5.01 -12.26 12.69
C CYS A 118 3.55 -11.95 12.97
N GLU A 119 3.18 -11.96 14.24
CA GLU A 119 1.83 -11.68 14.70
C GLU A 119 1.82 -10.51 15.67
N ARG A 120 0.71 -9.77 15.71
CA ARG A 120 0.52 -8.65 16.61
C ARG A 120 -0.95 -8.34 16.83
N ASN A 121 -1.30 -7.96 18.06
CA ASN A 121 -2.65 -7.51 18.38
C ASN A 121 -2.79 -6.01 18.06
N LEU A 122 -3.92 -5.68 17.44
CA LEU A 122 -4.42 -4.33 17.24
C LEU A 122 -5.72 -4.19 18.00
N LYS A 123 -5.81 -3.20 18.90
CA LYS A 123 -7.04 -2.80 19.57
C LYS A 123 -7.72 -1.72 18.72
N ILE A 124 -8.92 -2.00 18.23
CA ILE A 124 -9.76 -1.01 17.56
C ILE A 124 -10.78 -0.50 18.57
N VAL A 125 -10.82 0.81 18.77
CA VAL A 125 -11.76 1.51 19.65
C VAL A 125 -12.74 2.30 18.82
N VAL A 126 -14.02 1.99 18.90
CA VAL A 126 -15.10 2.68 18.19
C VAL A 126 -15.93 3.44 19.20
N GLY A 127 -15.89 4.77 19.15
CA GLY A 127 -16.58 5.62 20.12
C GLY A 127 -16.54 7.09 19.73
N ASP A 128 -17.19 7.92 20.54
CA ASP A 128 -17.28 9.37 20.33
C ASP A 128 -16.35 10.19 21.24
N GLU A 129 -15.52 9.53 22.02
CA GLU A 129 -14.56 10.16 22.90
C GLU A 129 -13.43 10.88 22.12
N ILE A 130 -12.78 11.83 22.77
CA ILE A 130 -11.63 12.54 22.20
C ILE A 130 -10.38 11.64 22.30
N ALA A 131 -9.53 11.69 21.27
CA ALA A 131 -8.25 11.00 21.24
C ALA A 131 -8.31 9.47 21.39
N LEU A 132 -9.28 8.82 20.74
CA LEU A 132 -9.38 7.37 20.63
C LEU A 132 -8.11 6.73 19.99
N THR A 133 -7.45 7.47 19.10
CA THR A 133 -6.11 7.17 18.59
C THR A 133 -5.12 8.14 19.22
N PRO A 134 -3.93 7.68 19.66
CA PRO A 134 -2.91 8.60 20.12
C PRO A 134 -2.65 9.70 19.09
N PRO A 135 -2.56 10.98 19.50
CA PRO A 135 -2.36 12.07 18.57
C PRO A 135 -1.03 11.90 17.83
N MET A 136 -1.09 12.06 16.53
CA MET A 136 0.09 12.11 15.66
C MET A 136 0.18 13.49 15.06
N GLY A 137 1.34 14.11 15.14
CA GLY A 137 1.53 15.44 14.61
C GLY A 137 2.92 15.97 14.90
N TRP A 138 3.15 17.19 14.45
CA TRP A 138 4.38 17.89 14.68
C TRP A 138 4.35 18.61 16.03
N ASN A 139 5.47 18.55 16.77
CA ASN A 139 5.64 19.23 18.03
C ASN A 139 6.69 20.34 17.87
N SER A 140 6.27 21.59 18.00
CA SER A 140 7.10 22.77 17.85
C SER A 140 8.02 23.05 19.04
N TRP A 141 7.80 22.38 20.17
CA TRP A 141 8.47 22.71 21.44
C TRP A 141 9.99 22.74 21.35
N ASN A 142 10.59 21.79 20.65
CA ASN A 142 12.04 21.71 20.51
C ASN A 142 12.63 22.79 19.58
N CYS A 143 11.81 23.42 18.74
CA CYS A 143 12.24 24.47 17.81
C CYS A 143 12.00 25.86 18.34
N TRP A 144 10.82 26.12 18.90
CA TRP A 144 10.38 27.48 19.27
C TRP A 144 9.81 27.59 20.69
N ALA A 145 9.76 26.50 21.44
CA ALA A 145 9.19 26.47 22.79
C ALA A 145 7.81 27.16 22.86
N ARG A 146 7.72 28.29 23.62
CA ARG A 146 6.48 29.04 23.77
C ARG A 146 6.25 30.10 22.69
N ASP A 147 7.27 30.38 21.88
CA ASP A 147 7.27 31.51 20.95
C ASP A 147 6.85 31.10 19.54
N VAL A 148 6.19 29.94 19.41
CA VAL A 148 5.67 29.48 18.13
C VAL A 148 4.57 30.39 17.60
N THR A 149 4.72 30.86 16.35
CA THR A 149 3.73 31.66 15.63
C THR A 149 3.11 30.89 14.47
N GLN A 150 1.96 31.35 13.99
CA GLN A 150 1.32 30.79 12.82
C GLN A 150 2.22 30.84 11.57
N GLU A 151 2.97 31.91 11.40
CA GLU A 151 3.88 32.12 10.28
C GLU A 151 5.01 31.07 10.28
N GLN A 152 5.57 30.76 11.46
CA GLN A 152 6.59 29.73 11.63
C GLN A 152 6.06 28.32 11.35
N VAL A 153 4.76 28.07 11.57
CA VAL A 153 4.15 26.78 11.28
C VAL A 153 3.83 26.59 9.80
N LEU A 154 3.59 27.71 9.08
CA LEU A 154 3.22 27.71 7.67
C LEU A 154 4.40 27.90 6.71
N SER A 155 5.59 28.20 7.22
CA SER A 155 6.83 28.35 6.43
C SER A 155 7.48 26.99 6.13
#